data_778160951fbd71ddd952590db1efe53d
#
_entry.id   778160951fbd71ddd952590db1efe53d
#
_cell.length_a   1.000
_cell.length_b   1.000
_cell.length_c   1.000
_cell.angle_alpha   90.00
_cell.angle_beta   90.00
_cell.angle_gamma   90.00
#
_symmetry.space_group_name_H-M   'P 1'
#
loop_
_entity.id
_entity.type
_entity.pdbx_description
1 polymer ?
#
loop_
_entity_poly.entity_id
_entity_poly.type
_entity_poly.pdbx_seq_one_letter_code
_entity_poly.pdbx_strand_id
1 'polypeptide(L)'
;ERFKASKPELFDRLLGHNVDGLIEDIAKQFEGTFGATKKFCDFCVNFLPDAPPIRPESGKIEWEEKNLLKIFKSIYGLRSLALHAGKPFPQPMCSPPDNYSGLAEQAVCPPTSNFTPLKSTLGASWSHKEAPINLNVFFHMTHSILNKWWESLYLKK
;
A
#
# COMPACT_ATOMS: atom_id res chain seq x y z
N GLU A 1 -13.00 17.08 14.51
CA GLU A 1 -12.32 15.95 15.19
C GLU A 1 -11.32 15.21 14.29
N ARG A 2 -11.66 14.85 13.02
CA ARG A 2 -10.75 14.15 12.09
C ARG A 2 -9.47 14.93 11.79
N PHE A 3 -9.58 16.24 11.64
CA PHE A 3 -8.40 17.11 11.40
C PHE A 3 -7.46 17.10 12.61
N LYS A 4 -8.00 17.29 13.82
CA LYS A 4 -7.23 17.23 15.08
C LYS A 4 -6.50 15.89 15.23
N ALA A 5 -7.19 14.78 15.00
CA ALA A 5 -6.60 13.44 15.09
C ALA A 5 -5.50 13.18 14.05
N SER A 6 -5.63 13.76 12.84
CA SER A 6 -4.68 13.53 11.73
C SER A 6 -3.47 14.46 11.77
N LYS A 7 -3.62 15.66 12.29
CA LYS A 7 -2.57 16.72 12.31
C LYS A 7 -2.64 17.52 13.64
N PRO A 8 -2.33 16.87 14.77
CA PRO A 8 -2.48 17.50 16.10
C PRO A 8 -1.63 18.77 16.25
N GLU A 9 -0.37 18.73 15.84
CA GLU A 9 0.54 19.89 15.95
C GLU A 9 0.07 21.09 15.12
N LEU A 10 -0.45 20.85 13.91
CA LEU A 10 -1.00 21.91 13.08
C LEU A 10 -2.30 22.46 13.69
N PHE A 11 -3.15 21.60 14.24
CA PHE A 11 -4.36 21.99 14.91
C PHE A 11 -4.08 22.90 16.12
N ASP A 12 -3.13 22.53 16.97
CA ASP A 12 -2.74 23.29 18.16
C ASP A 12 -2.11 24.66 17.77
N ARG A 13 -1.30 24.69 16.71
CA ARG A 13 -0.75 25.95 16.17
C ARG A 13 -1.84 26.88 15.65
N LEU A 14 -2.83 26.36 14.94
CA LEU A 14 -3.96 27.14 14.43
C LEU A 14 -4.85 27.69 15.54
N LEU A 15 -5.06 26.93 16.63
CA LEU A 15 -5.74 27.42 17.83
C LEU A 15 -5.06 28.68 18.41
N GLY A 16 -3.73 28.73 18.37
CA GLY A 16 -2.97 29.88 18.86
C GLY A 16 -3.15 31.18 18.06
N HIS A 17 -3.65 31.08 16.81
CA HIS A 17 -3.88 32.27 15.96
C HIS A 17 -5.19 32.99 16.19
N ASN A 18 -6.11 32.40 16.97
CA ASN A 18 -7.38 33.00 17.41
C ASN A 18 -8.18 33.71 16.29
N VAL A 19 -8.21 33.08 15.09
CA VAL A 19 -9.00 33.56 13.94
C VAL A 19 -10.27 32.73 13.86
N ASP A 20 -11.41 33.36 14.05
CA ASP A 20 -12.71 32.70 14.01
C ASP A 20 -12.93 32.02 12.64
N GLY A 21 -13.35 30.75 12.67
CA GLY A 21 -13.63 29.97 11.46
C GLY A 21 -12.41 29.40 10.73
N LEU A 22 -11.18 29.83 11.05
CA LEU A 22 -9.97 29.37 10.34
C LEU A 22 -9.77 27.84 10.41
N ILE A 23 -10.03 27.26 11.58
CA ILE A 23 -9.87 25.81 11.78
C ILE A 23 -10.91 25.05 10.97
N GLU A 24 -12.14 25.52 10.94
CA GLU A 24 -13.25 24.95 10.18
C GLU A 24 -13.00 25.02 8.68
N ASP A 25 -12.52 26.15 8.18
CA ASP A 25 -12.18 26.34 6.76
C ASP A 25 -11.03 25.44 6.33
N ILE A 26 -9.97 25.36 7.12
CA ILE A 26 -8.85 24.47 6.88
C ILE A 26 -9.30 23.00 6.96
N ALA A 27 -10.08 22.62 7.99
CA ALA A 27 -10.60 21.27 8.11
C ALA A 27 -11.45 20.88 6.90
N LYS A 28 -12.27 21.79 6.36
CA LYS A 28 -13.09 21.58 5.18
C LYS A 28 -12.25 21.39 3.92
N GLN A 29 -11.21 22.22 3.72
CA GLN A 29 -10.28 22.04 2.59
C GLN A 29 -9.57 20.69 2.62
N PHE A 30 -9.22 20.20 3.81
CA PHE A 30 -8.55 18.89 3.97
C PHE A 30 -9.52 17.71 4.04
N GLU A 31 -10.83 17.92 4.12
CA GLU A 31 -11.80 16.83 4.27
C GLU A 31 -11.72 15.80 3.15
N GLY A 32 -11.47 16.23 1.90
CA GLY A 32 -11.30 15.35 0.75
C GLY A 32 -10.05 14.45 0.82
N THR A 33 -9.03 14.88 1.55
CA THR A 33 -7.76 14.12 1.71
C THR A 33 -7.80 13.16 2.89
N PHE A 34 -8.66 13.44 3.90
CA PHE A 34 -8.80 12.56 5.05
C PHE A 34 -9.48 11.24 4.66
N GLY A 35 -8.83 10.16 5.03
CA GLY A 35 -9.34 8.82 4.75
C GLY A 35 -9.02 8.31 3.34
N ALA A 36 -8.15 8.99 2.56
CA ALA A 36 -7.73 8.53 1.25
C ALA A 36 -7.15 7.10 1.28
N THR A 37 -6.33 6.80 2.29
CA THR A 37 -5.83 5.44 2.52
C THR A 37 -6.97 4.45 2.74
N LYS A 38 -7.97 4.83 3.55
CA LYS A 38 -9.14 3.97 3.81
C LYS A 38 -9.94 3.75 2.54
N LYS A 39 -10.23 4.80 1.78
CA LYS A 39 -10.96 4.70 0.49
C LYS A 39 -10.25 3.80 -0.50
N PHE A 40 -8.93 3.95 -0.61
CA PHE A 40 -8.11 3.07 -1.45
C PHE A 40 -8.18 1.61 -0.99
N CYS A 41 -7.99 1.35 0.29
CA CYS A 41 -8.05 0.01 0.85
C CYS A 41 -9.43 -0.63 0.70
N ASP A 42 -10.50 0.12 1.02
CA ASP A 42 -11.88 -0.34 0.88
C ASP A 42 -12.19 -0.68 -0.60
N PHE A 43 -11.73 0.14 -1.53
CA PHE A 43 -11.87 -0.12 -2.97
C PHE A 43 -11.16 -1.41 -3.36
N CYS A 44 -9.90 -1.59 -2.96
CA CYS A 44 -9.13 -2.79 -3.28
C CYS A 44 -9.76 -4.06 -2.70
N VAL A 45 -10.29 -4.00 -1.48
CA VAL A 45 -10.95 -5.14 -0.83
C VAL A 45 -12.28 -5.47 -1.49
N ASN A 46 -13.12 -4.47 -1.79
CA ASN A 46 -14.43 -4.67 -2.41
C ASN A 46 -14.36 -5.33 -3.80
N PHE A 47 -13.28 -5.12 -4.52
CA PHE A 47 -13.08 -5.68 -5.85
C PHE A 47 -11.94 -6.69 -5.91
N LEU A 48 -11.54 -7.22 -4.76
CA LEU A 48 -10.47 -8.22 -4.69
C LEU A 48 -10.82 -9.45 -5.53
N PRO A 49 -9.94 -9.90 -6.44
CA PRO A 49 -10.11 -11.16 -7.13
C PRO A 49 -9.81 -12.35 -6.20
N ASP A 50 -10.27 -13.52 -6.59
CA ASP A 50 -9.81 -14.75 -5.97
C ASP A 50 -8.31 -14.93 -6.17
N ALA A 51 -7.68 -15.73 -5.30
CA ALA A 51 -6.26 -16.05 -5.46
C ALA A 51 -6.01 -16.73 -6.82
N PRO A 52 -4.93 -16.38 -7.53
CA PRO A 52 -4.60 -17.07 -8.77
C PRO A 52 -4.50 -18.59 -8.56
N PRO A 53 -4.97 -19.40 -9.52
CA PRO A 53 -4.92 -20.87 -9.39
C PRO A 53 -3.50 -21.42 -9.39
N ILE A 54 -2.59 -20.73 -10.06
CA ILE A 54 -1.16 -21.08 -10.13
C ILE A 54 -0.38 -20.04 -9.34
N ARG A 55 0.31 -20.50 -8.28
CA ARG A 55 1.09 -19.65 -7.39
C ARG A 55 2.44 -20.33 -7.09
N PRO A 56 3.48 -19.55 -6.77
CA PRO A 56 4.80 -20.11 -6.45
C PRO A 56 4.71 -21.05 -5.24
N GLU A 57 5.60 -22.04 -5.16
CA GLU A 57 5.66 -22.93 -3.99
C GLU A 57 6.11 -22.22 -2.73
N SER A 58 7.06 -21.28 -2.87
CA SER A 58 7.60 -20.47 -1.79
C SER A 58 7.35 -18.97 -2.01
N GLY A 59 7.38 -18.18 -0.95
CA GLY A 59 7.21 -16.73 -1.04
C GLY A 59 5.78 -16.31 -1.41
N LYS A 60 4.77 -17.13 -1.09
CA LYS A 60 3.34 -16.76 -1.22
C LYS A 60 2.99 -15.69 -0.22
N ILE A 61 2.12 -14.76 -0.63
CA ILE A 61 1.39 -13.91 0.32
C ILE A 61 0.15 -14.66 0.81
N GLU A 62 -0.26 -14.40 2.03
CA GLU A 62 -1.53 -14.92 2.54
C GLU A 62 -2.67 -14.14 1.88
N TRP A 63 -3.46 -14.83 1.03
CA TRP A 63 -4.56 -14.24 0.24
C TRP A 63 -5.83 -14.10 1.07
N GLU A 64 -5.66 -13.59 2.29
CA GLU A 64 -6.75 -13.26 3.20
C GLU A 64 -6.94 -11.74 3.26
N GLU A 65 -8.19 -11.30 3.31
CA GLU A 65 -8.55 -9.87 3.35
C GLU A 65 -7.74 -9.10 4.39
N LYS A 66 -7.63 -9.64 5.61
CA LYS A 66 -6.90 -9.03 6.72
C LYS A 66 -5.41 -8.78 6.39
N ASN A 67 -4.79 -9.70 5.69
CA ASN A 67 -3.37 -9.61 5.33
C ASN A 67 -3.16 -8.71 4.11
N LEU A 68 -4.01 -8.86 3.10
CA LEU A 68 -4.00 -8.00 1.92
C LEU A 68 -4.26 -6.53 2.28
N LEU A 69 -5.14 -6.27 3.25
CA LEU A 69 -5.38 -4.93 3.77
C LEU A 69 -4.11 -4.29 4.36
N LYS A 70 -3.26 -5.08 5.04
CA LYS A 70 -1.96 -4.57 5.54
C LYS A 70 -1.02 -4.22 4.39
N ILE A 71 -0.98 -5.07 3.36
CA ILE A 71 -0.19 -4.85 2.15
C ILE A 71 -0.67 -3.57 1.44
N PHE A 72 -1.96 -3.41 1.21
CA PHE A 72 -2.53 -2.21 0.58
C PHE A 72 -2.21 -0.93 1.36
N LYS A 73 -2.32 -0.95 2.69
CA LYS A 73 -1.92 0.18 3.54
C LYS A 73 -0.44 0.52 3.39
N SER A 74 0.43 -0.50 3.38
CA SER A 74 1.87 -0.33 3.19
C SER A 74 2.18 0.28 1.83
N ILE A 75 1.62 -0.25 0.74
CA ILE A 75 1.77 0.28 -0.62
C ILE A 75 1.32 1.74 -0.71
N TYR A 76 0.15 2.05 -0.12
CA TYR A 76 -0.34 3.43 -0.12
C TYR A 76 0.60 4.38 0.62
N GLY A 77 1.15 3.94 1.75
CA GLY A 77 2.16 4.69 2.50
C GLY A 77 3.44 4.92 1.70
N LEU A 78 3.98 3.88 1.07
CA LEU A 78 5.17 3.97 0.21
C LEU A 78 4.93 4.89 -0.99
N ARG A 79 3.76 4.80 -1.63
CA ARG A 79 3.37 5.73 -2.70
C ARG A 79 3.34 7.17 -2.21
N SER A 80 2.80 7.41 -1.03
CA SER A 80 2.74 8.74 -0.44
C SER A 80 4.16 9.29 -0.19
N LEU A 81 5.05 8.48 0.35
CA LEU A 81 6.46 8.85 0.54
C LEU A 81 7.16 9.13 -0.79
N ALA A 82 6.90 8.35 -1.82
CA ALA A 82 7.48 8.56 -3.14
C ALA A 82 7.03 9.89 -3.76
N LEU A 83 5.73 10.21 -3.67
CA LEU A 83 5.17 11.42 -4.28
C LEU A 83 5.49 12.70 -3.50
N HIS A 84 5.48 12.64 -2.17
CA HIS A 84 5.58 13.85 -1.33
C HIS A 84 6.97 14.08 -0.74
N ALA A 85 7.77 13.03 -0.61
CA ALA A 85 9.12 13.09 -0.02
C ALA A 85 10.23 12.62 -0.97
N GLY A 86 9.90 12.25 -2.21
CA GLY A 86 10.89 11.78 -3.19
C GLY A 86 11.57 10.45 -2.78
N LYS A 87 11.02 9.72 -1.82
CA LYS A 87 11.59 8.44 -1.38
C LYS A 87 11.15 7.32 -2.32
N PRO A 88 12.06 6.64 -3.01
CA PRO A 88 11.69 5.54 -3.91
C PRO A 88 11.10 4.37 -3.13
N PHE A 89 10.38 3.50 -3.85
CA PHE A 89 9.99 2.21 -3.31
C PHE A 89 11.23 1.38 -2.93
N PRO A 90 11.12 0.53 -1.90
CA PRO A 90 12.19 -0.41 -1.54
C PRO A 90 12.65 -1.23 -2.75
N GLN A 91 13.95 -1.31 -2.98
CA GLN A 91 14.54 -1.98 -4.15
C GLN A 91 14.03 -3.42 -4.33
N PRO A 92 13.86 -4.26 -3.29
CA PRO A 92 13.34 -5.62 -3.49
C PRO A 92 11.95 -5.66 -4.12
N MET A 93 11.10 -4.65 -3.88
CA MET A 93 9.77 -4.58 -4.50
C MET A 93 9.84 -4.31 -6.01
N CYS A 94 10.90 -3.64 -6.45
CA CYS A 94 11.13 -3.24 -7.85
C CYS A 94 11.96 -4.27 -8.63
N SER A 95 12.44 -5.32 -7.96
CA SER A 95 13.26 -6.35 -8.62
C SER A 95 12.43 -7.09 -9.66
N PRO A 96 13.02 -7.40 -10.84
CA PRO A 96 12.36 -8.26 -11.80
C PRO A 96 12.11 -9.63 -11.17
N PRO A 97 11.07 -10.34 -11.63
CA PRO A 97 10.80 -11.70 -11.18
C PRO A 97 11.99 -12.61 -11.47
N ASP A 98 12.37 -13.41 -10.49
CA ASP A 98 13.40 -14.42 -10.66
C ASP A 98 12.82 -15.60 -11.44
N ASN A 99 13.46 -15.91 -12.57
CA ASN A 99 13.02 -16.99 -13.47
C ASN A 99 13.34 -18.39 -12.94
N TYR A 100 14.15 -18.50 -11.86
CA TYR A 100 14.62 -19.78 -11.34
C TYR A 100 13.70 -20.43 -10.29
N SER A 101 12.94 -19.65 -9.54
CA SER A 101 12.13 -20.17 -8.44
C SER A 101 10.62 -19.92 -8.59
N GLY A 102 10.18 -19.51 -9.79
CA GLY A 102 8.86 -18.92 -9.95
C GLY A 102 8.81 -17.52 -9.33
N LEU A 103 7.79 -16.77 -9.72
CA LEU A 103 7.58 -15.40 -9.24
C LEU A 103 7.21 -15.41 -7.77
N ALA A 104 8.18 -15.23 -6.85
CA ALA A 104 7.85 -14.99 -5.46
C ALA A 104 6.90 -13.79 -5.37
N GLU A 105 5.78 -13.96 -4.72
CA GLU A 105 4.81 -12.88 -4.51
C GLU A 105 5.32 -11.87 -3.49
N GLN A 106 6.08 -12.35 -2.50
CA GLN A 106 6.74 -11.52 -1.50
C GLN A 106 8.01 -10.90 -2.07
N ALA A 107 8.21 -9.60 -1.85
CA ALA A 107 9.44 -8.94 -2.26
C ALA A 107 10.63 -9.32 -1.36
N VAL A 108 10.37 -9.55 -0.08
CA VAL A 108 11.34 -10.07 0.91
C VAL A 108 10.71 -11.27 1.60
N CYS A 109 11.22 -12.46 1.31
CA CYS A 109 10.80 -13.65 2.02
C CYS A 109 11.28 -13.61 3.47
N PRO A 110 10.48 -14.09 4.44
CA PRO A 110 10.97 -14.29 5.80
C PRO A 110 12.17 -15.24 5.75
N PRO A 111 13.17 -15.08 6.62
CA PRO A 111 14.34 -15.93 6.64
C PRO A 111 13.91 -17.36 6.97
N THR A 112 13.66 -18.15 5.95
CA THR A 112 13.77 -19.61 6.07
C THR A 112 15.26 -19.91 6.02
N SER A 113 15.70 -20.88 6.77
CA SER A 113 17.08 -21.20 7.17
C SER A 113 18.19 -21.12 6.10
N ASN A 114 17.86 -20.83 4.84
CA ASN A 114 18.79 -20.78 3.71
C ASN A 114 18.69 -19.51 2.85
N PHE A 115 17.88 -18.53 3.20
CA PHE A 115 17.76 -17.28 2.45
C PHE A 115 18.44 -16.13 3.17
N THR A 116 19.54 -15.65 2.62
CA THR A 116 20.14 -14.37 3.00
C THR A 116 19.19 -13.24 2.54
N PRO A 117 18.85 -12.27 3.41
CA PRO A 117 18.09 -11.09 2.99
C PRO A 117 18.81 -10.43 1.80
N LEU A 118 18.06 -10.10 0.75
CA LEU A 118 18.59 -9.33 -0.37
C LEU A 118 19.14 -8.01 0.18
N LYS A 119 20.47 -7.90 0.23
CA LYS A 119 21.16 -6.66 0.54
C LYS A 119 21.30 -5.87 -0.76
N SER A 120 20.92 -4.60 -0.75
CA SER A 120 21.28 -3.73 -1.85
C SER A 120 22.80 -3.60 -1.96
N THR A 121 23.28 -3.20 -3.14
CA THR A 121 24.70 -2.87 -3.37
C THR A 121 25.25 -1.79 -2.43
N LEU A 122 24.36 -1.04 -1.78
CA LEU A 122 24.66 0.02 -0.80
C LEU A 122 24.56 -0.45 0.66
N GLY A 123 24.41 -1.77 0.89
CA GLY A 123 24.35 -2.34 2.24
C GLY A 123 23.02 -2.16 2.99
N ALA A 124 22.01 -1.55 2.36
CA ALA A 124 20.69 -1.48 2.96
C ALA A 124 20.03 -2.86 3.01
N SER A 125 19.28 -3.13 4.07
CA SER A 125 18.46 -4.34 4.22
C SER A 125 17.02 -3.93 4.51
N TRP A 126 16.08 -4.72 4.02
CA TRP A 126 14.64 -4.50 4.22
C TRP A 126 14.02 -5.70 4.91
N SER A 127 13.10 -5.43 5.82
CA SER A 127 12.25 -6.44 6.41
C SER A 127 11.05 -6.72 5.50
N HIS A 128 10.41 -7.87 5.70
CA HIS A 128 9.14 -8.19 5.03
C HIS A 128 8.03 -7.12 5.26
N LYS A 129 8.04 -6.43 6.40
CA LYS A 129 7.08 -5.36 6.67
C LYS A 129 7.32 -4.11 5.83
N GLU A 130 8.58 -3.83 5.50
CA GLU A 130 8.96 -2.66 4.69
C GLU A 130 8.78 -2.91 3.19
N ALA A 131 8.96 -4.15 2.75
CA ALA A 131 8.81 -4.56 1.36
C ALA A 131 7.94 -5.84 1.27
N PRO A 132 6.61 -5.72 1.46
CA PRO A 132 5.74 -6.88 1.67
C PRO A 132 5.41 -7.66 0.39
N ILE A 133 5.44 -7.01 -0.77
CA ILE A 133 5.01 -7.59 -2.04
C ILE A 133 5.87 -7.11 -3.20
N ASN A 134 6.07 -7.97 -4.20
CA ASN A 134 6.67 -7.57 -5.46
C ASN A 134 5.70 -6.68 -6.26
N LEU A 135 6.17 -5.56 -6.79
CA LEU A 135 5.32 -4.60 -7.52
C LEU A 135 4.71 -5.18 -8.78
N ASN A 136 5.33 -6.18 -9.41
CA ASN A 136 4.73 -6.87 -10.57
C ASN A 136 3.47 -7.64 -10.15
N VAL A 137 3.50 -8.29 -8.97
CA VAL A 137 2.31 -8.97 -8.42
C VAL A 137 1.25 -7.96 -8.04
N PHE A 138 1.63 -6.87 -7.39
CA PHE A 138 0.71 -5.80 -7.06
C PHE A 138 0.08 -5.15 -8.31
N PHE A 139 0.85 -4.97 -9.38
CA PHE A 139 0.34 -4.48 -10.66
C PHE A 139 -0.72 -5.43 -11.23
N HIS A 140 -0.45 -6.75 -11.22
CA HIS A 140 -1.43 -7.74 -11.66
C HIS A 140 -2.71 -7.73 -10.81
N MET A 141 -2.57 -7.64 -9.49
CA MET A 141 -3.72 -7.48 -8.59
C MET A 141 -4.53 -6.23 -8.91
N THR A 142 -3.87 -5.10 -9.10
CA THR A 142 -4.53 -3.82 -9.41
C THR A 142 -5.30 -3.90 -10.72
N HIS A 143 -4.71 -4.50 -11.74
CA HIS A 143 -5.39 -4.74 -13.03
C HIS A 143 -6.66 -5.58 -12.84
N SER A 144 -6.57 -6.67 -12.08
CA SER A 144 -7.73 -7.54 -11.80
C SER A 144 -8.82 -6.85 -10.98
N ILE A 145 -8.44 -6.04 -9.98
CA ILE A 145 -9.34 -5.22 -9.17
C ILE A 145 -10.09 -4.21 -10.07
N LEU A 146 -9.37 -3.52 -10.95
CA LEU A 146 -9.97 -2.54 -11.87
C LEU A 146 -10.91 -3.20 -12.87
N ASN A 147 -10.58 -4.38 -13.39
CA ASN A 147 -11.46 -5.14 -14.28
C ASN A 147 -12.76 -5.54 -13.55
N LYS A 148 -12.68 -6.12 -12.35
CA LYS A 148 -13.87 -6.44 -11.55
C LYS A 148 -14.73 -5.21 -11.26
N TRP A 149 -14.11 -4.10 -10.90
CA TRP A 149 -14.82 -2.84 -10.72
C TRP A 149 -15.53 -2.40 -12.00
N TRP A 150 -14.81 -2.42 -13.13
CA TRP A 150 -15.36 -2.05 -14.43
C TRP A 150 -16.55 -2.92 -14.82
N GLU A 151 -16.42 -4.24 -14.71
CA GLU A 151 -17.49 -5.20 -14.97
C GLU A 151 -18.73 -4.92 -14.11
N SER A 152 -18.54 -4.56 -12.84
CA SER A 152 -19.63 -4.24 -11.92
C SER A 152 -20.48 -3.04 -12.34
N LEU A 153 -19.95 -2.14 -13.18
CA LEU A 153 -20.69 -1.00 -13.72
C LEU A 153 -21.67 -1.40 -14.83
N TYR A 154 -21.38 -2.49 -15.53
CA TYR A 154 -22.24 -2.99 -16.61
C TYR A 154 -23.31 -3.96 -16.12
N LEU A 155 -23.05 -4.67 -15.02
CA LEU A 155 -24.02 -5.62 -14.46
C LEU A 155 -25.16 -4.93 -13.66
N LYS A 156 -25.07 -3.63 -13.45
CA LYS A 156 -26.11 -2.82 -12.78
C LYS A 156 -27.11 -2.15 -13.73
N LYS A 157 -27.07 -2.51 -15.00
CA LYS A 157 -28.08 -2.12 -16.00
C LYS A 157 -29.02 -3.28 -16.24
#